data_0ef0094f955a6641723f72505a287b04
#
_entry.id   0ef0094f955a6641723f72505a287b04
#
_cell.length_a   1.000
_cell.length_b   1.000
_cell.length_c   1.000
_cell.angle_alpha   90.00
_cell.angle_beta   90.00
_cell.angle_gamma   90.00
#
_symmetry.space_group_name_H-M   'P 1'
#
loop_
_entity.id
_entity.type
_entity.pdbx_description
1 polymer ?
#
loop_
_entity_poly.entity_id
_entity_poly.type
_entity_poly.pdbx_seq_one_letter_code
_entity_poly.pdbx_strand_id
1 'polypeptide(L)'
;MKAILHKANTRGHANHGWLNAYHSFSFASWYNPERVQFGVLRVLNDDTVAAGMGFGTHPHDNMEIITIPLEGDLAHKDSMGNESIIKTGDVQVMSAGTGIQHSEFNPNADLQTKLFQIWLFPKYRNVVPRYQQITLDIAKQKNNFAQILSPNEEDEGVWIYQDAWFHLADFDKDFSKTYEIKKAGNGIYVFVISGTITVNGQELETRDGFGIWDFNKLE
;
A
#
# COMPACT_ATOMS: atom_id res chain seq x y z
N MET A 1 15.30 19.34 -4.93
CA MET A 1 14.70 17.97 -5.06
C MET A 1 15.75 16.95 -4.68
N LYS A 2 15.41 16.02 -3.81
CA LYS A 2 16.19 14.83 -3.46
C LYS A 2 15.39 13.60 -3.86
N ALA A 3 16.08 12.52 -4.21
CA ALA A 3 15.41 11.30 -4.65
C ALA A 3 16.21 10.05 -4.29
N ILE A 4 15.51 8.91 -4.19
CA ILE A 4 16.09 7.58 -4.02
C ILE A 4 15.34 6.59 -4.91
N LEU A 5 16.10 5.81 -5.68
CA LEU A 5 15.55 4.74 -6.53
C LEU A 5 15.70 3.39 -5.84
N HIS A 6 14.61 2.66 -5.76
CA HIS A 6 14.55 1.29 -5.27
C HIS A 6 14.18 0.35 -6.43
N LYS A 7 15.16 -0.25 -7.06
CA LYS A 7 14.91 -1.20 -8.16
C LYS A 7 14.21 -2.45 -7.65
N ALA A 8 13.28 -2.99 -8.46
CA ALA A 8 12.47 -4.15 -8.14
C ALA A 8 13.29 -5.38 -7.71
N ASN A 9 14.41 -5.64 -8.40
CA ASN A 9 15.31 -6.78 -8.14
C ASN A 9 16.16 -6.62 -6.86
N THR A 10 16.08 -5.49 -6.17
CA THR A 10 16.81 -5.21 -4.92
C THR A 10 15.91 -5.26 -3.69
N ARG A 11 14.62 -5.61 -3.86
CA ARG A 11 13.68 -5.80 -2.75
C ARG A 11 14.06 -7.03 -1.92
N GLY A 12 13.71 -7.02 -0.63
CA GLY A 12 13.73 -8.24 0.17
C GLY A 12 12.81 -9.29 -0.41
N HIS A 13 13.17 -10.57 -0.28
CA HIS A 13 12.33 -11.66 -0.77
C HIS A 13 12.25 -12.76 0.28
N ALA A 14 11.04 -13.20 0.58
CA ALA A 14 10.75 -14.34 1.42
C ALA A 14 9.80 -15.30 0.71
N ASN A 15 10.11 -16.58 0.75
CA ASN A 15 9.24 -17.63 0.21
C ASN A 15 9.07 -18.73 1.25
N HIS A 16 7.84 -18.89 1.73
CA HIS A 16 7.45 -19.89 2.72
C HIS A 16 6.61 -21.03 2.10
N GLY A 17 6.63 -21.15 0.76
CA GLY A 17 5.81 -22.09 0.02
C GLY A 17 4.39 -21.58 -0.20
N TRP A 18 3.67 -21.28 0.85
CA TRP A 18 2.31 -20.71 0.81
C TRP A 18 2.27 -19.19 0.64
N LEU A 19 3.34 -18.49 1.02
CA LEU A 19 3.53 -17.05 0.90
C LEU A 19 4.80 -16.77 0.10
N ASN A 20 4.66 -16.01 -0.99
CA ASN A 20 5.77 -15.43 -1.73
C ASN A 20 5.68 -13.91 -1.61
N ALA A 21 6.61 -13.31 -0.86
CA ALA A 21 6.55 -11.91 -0.45
C ALA A 21 7.79 -11.13 -0.89
N TYR A 22 7.58 -9.93 -1.48
CA TYR A 22 8.64 -8.99 -1.78
C TYR A 22 8.51 -7.73 -0.93
N HIS A 23 9.58 -7.32 -0.28
CA HIS A 23 9.61 -6.23 0.67
C HIS A 23 10.36 -5.01 0.10
N SER A 24 9.69 -3.89 -0.06
CA SER A 24 10.36 -2.63 -0.46
C SER A 24 11.16 -2.03 0.69
N PHE A 25 10.73 -2.25 1.92
CA PHE A 25 11.39 -1.82 3.17
C PHE A 25 11.66 -3.00 4.07
N SER A 26 12.62 -2.85 4.99
CA SER A 26 13.01 -3.88 5.97
C SER A 26 11.80 -4.45 6.69
N PHE A 27 11.60 -5.76 6.58
CA PHE A 27 10.45 -6.47 7.12
C PHE A 27 10.81 -7.92 7.48
N ALA A 28 10.24 -8.44 8.57
CA ALA A 28 10.51 -9.77 9.10
C ALA A 28 12.02 -10.03 9.27
N SER A 29 12.54 -11.07 8.61
CA SER A 29 13.96 -11.44 8.68
C SER A 29 14.86 -10.66 7.70
N TRP A 30 14.29 -9.92 6.75
CA TRP A 30 15.08 -9.11 5.83
C TRP A 30 15.32 -7.71 6.38
N TYR A 31 16.59 -7.34 6.51
CA TYR A 31 17.01 -6.03 7.02
C TYR A 31 18.01 -5.37 6.10
N ASN A 32 17.71 -4.13 5.70
CA ASN A 32 18.62 -3.23 5.01
C ASN A 32 18.54 -1.85 5.68
N PRO A 33 19.64 -1.34 6.28
CA PRO A 33 19.63 -0.07 7.02
C PRO A 33 19.28 1.15 6.15
N GLU A 34 19.48 1.06 4.84
CA GLU A 34 19.12 2.11 3.89
C GLU A 34 17.66 2.04 3.44
N ARG A 35 16.93 0.96 3.86
CA ARG A 35 15.55 0.68 3.47
C ARG A 35 14.67 0.34 4.67
N VAL A 36 14.72 1.17 5.69
CA VAL A 36 13.86 0.97 6.88
C VAL A 36 12.46 1.54 6.62
N GLN A 37 12.38 2.72 6.01
CA GLN A 37 11.13 3.43 5.72
C GLN A 37 11.36 4.60 4.75
N PHE A 38 10.25 5.15 4.23
CA PHE A 38 10.26 6.43 3.51
C PHE A 38 9.26 7.40 4.18
N GLY A 39 9.76 8.41 4.89
CA GLY A 39 8.90 9.24 5.73
C GLY A 39 8.14 8.37 6.74
N VAL A 40 6.82 8.40 6.70
CA VAL A 40 5.95 7.55 7.55
C VAL A 40 5.59 6.20 6.92
N LEU A 41 5.93 5.98 5.66
CA LEU A 41 5.71 4.71 4.96
C LEU A 41 6.72 3.68 5.46
N ARG A 42 6.24 2.73 6.26
CA ARG A 42 7.06 1.74 6.96
C ARG A 42 7.13 0.39 6.25
N VAL A 43 6.04 -0.04 5.63
CA VAL A 43 5.94 -1.31 4.92
C VAL A 43 5.28 -1.08 3.58
N LEU A 44 5.82 -1.69 2.54
CA LEU A 44 5.20 -1.90 1.24
C LEU A 44 5.63 -3.29 0.76
N ASN A 45 4.77 -4.25 1.02
CA ASN A 45 4.93 -5.64 0.62
C ASN A 45 4.05 -5.95 -0.58
N ASP A 46 4.58 -6.74 -1.48
CA ASP A 46 3.94 -7.27 -2.69
C ASP A 46 3.85 -8.79 -2.48
N ASP A 47 2.70 -9.23 -2.01
CA ASP A 47 2.49 -10.56 -1.46
C ASP A 47 1.64 -11.42 -2.41
N THR A 48 2.03 -12.69 -2.54
CA THR A 48 1.22 -13.73 -3.19
C THR A 48 0.94 -14.83 -2.19
N VAL A 49 -0.34 -15.06 -1.90
CA VAL A 49 -0.84 -16.03 -0.92
C VAL A 49 -1.50 -17.19 -1.66
N ALA A 50 -1.04 -18.41 -1.41
CA ALA A 50 -1.60 -19.61 -2.02
C ALA A 50 -3.07 -19.83 -1.62
N ALA A 51 -3.80 -20.58 -2.44
CA ALA A 51 -5.20 -20.94 -2.20
C ALA A 51 -5.41 -21.57 -0.81
N GLY A 52 -6.42 -21.09 -0.08
CA GLY A 52 -6.79 -21.58 1.26
C GLY A 52 -5.78 -21.27 2.37
N MET A 53 -4.72 -20.52 2.06
CA MET A 53 -3.66 -20.16 3.01
C MET A 53 -3.78 -18.72 3.47
N GLY A 54 -3.05 -18.34 4.53
CA GLY A 54 -3.10 -16.97 5.03
C GLY A 54 -2.37 -16.80 6.35
N PHE A 55 -2.60 -15.66 6.96
CA PHE A 55 -2.00 -15.24 8.22
C PHE A 55 -3.00 -15.48 9.36
N GLY A 56 -2.62 -16.36 10.30
CA GLY A 56 -3.39 -16.58 11.53
C GLY A 56 -3.51 -15.32 12.38
N THR A 57 -4.33 -15.37 13.41
CA THR A 57 -4.57 -14.22 14.31
C THR A 57 -3.24 -13.68 14.87
N HIS A 58 -2.99 -12.39 14.65
CA HIS A 58 -1.82 -11.68 15.13
C HIS A 58 -2.18 -10.24 15.52
N PRO A 59 -1.41 -9.63 16.45
CA PRO A 59 -1.71 -8.30 16.96
C PRO A 59 -1.02 -7.18 16.17
N HIS A 60 -1.65 -6.00 16.20
CA HIS A 60 -1.06 -4.72 15.83
C HIS A 60 -1.45 -3.64 16.83
N ASP A 61 -0.60 -2.64 17.00
CA ASP A 61 -0.88 -1.40 17.69
C ASP A 61 -0.23 -0.21 16.99
N ASN A 62 -0.88 0.95 17.11
CA ASN A 62 -0.34 2.23 16.61
C ASN A 62 0.23 2.13 15.17
N MET A 63 -0.53 1.53 14.28
CA MET A 63 -0.21 1.37 12.87
C MET A 63 -1.44 1.61 12.00
N GLU A 64 -1.28 2.29 10.88
CA GLU A 64 -2.26 2.35 9.79
C GLU A 64 -1.89 1.24 8.81
N ILE A 65 -2.80 0.28 8.60
CA ILE A 65 -2.59 -0.90 7.77
C ILE A 65 -3.55 -0.84 6.60
N ILE A 66 -3.03 -0.85 5.40
CA ILE A 66 -3.78 -0.73 4.15
C ILE A 66 -3.57 -1.99 3.33
N THR A 67 -4.67 -2.59 2.87
CA THR A 67 -4.68 -3.76 2.00
C THR A 67 -5.30 -3.41 0.66
N ILE A 68 -4.60 -3.73 -0.43
CA ILE A 68 -5.05 -3.51 -1.81
C ILE A 68 -4.88 -4.82 -2.58
N PRO A 69 -5.94 -5.62 -2.77
CA PRO A 69 -5.88 -6.80 -3.61
C PRO A 69 -5.67 -6.43 -5.09
N LEU A 70 -4.72 -7.10 -5.73
CA LEU A 70 -4.42 -6.96 -7.15
C LEU A 70 -5.05 -8.08 -7.99
N GLU A 71 -5.17 -9.27 -7.38
CA GLU A 71 -5.74 -10.46 -8.01
C GLU A 71 -6.31 -11.38 -6.94
N GLY A 72 -7.52 -11.88 -7.13
CA GLY A 72 -8.21 -12.72 -6.16
C GLY A 72 -8.77 -11.94 -4.97
N ASP A 73 -9.27 -12.66 -3.99
CA ASP A 73 -9.95 -12.14 -2.81
C ASP A 73 -9.11 -12.39 -1.55
N LEU A 74 -9.31 -11.57 -0.52
CA LEU A 74 -8.72 -11.75 0.80
C LEU A 74 -9.80 -11.70 1.88
N ALA A 75 -9.99 -12.76 2.63
CA ALA A 75 -10.87 -12.77 3.80
C ALA A 75 -10.16 -12.11 4.98
N HIS A 76 -10.82 -11.19 5.64
CA HIS A 76 -10.35 -10.47 6.83
C HIS A 76 -11.30 -10.72 8.00
N LYS A 77 -10.73 -10.92 9.19
CA LYS A 77 -11.47 -10.98 10.44
C LYS A 77 -10.68 -10.33 11.55
N ASP A 78 -11.33 -9.51 12.39
CA ASP A 78 -10.66 -8.79 13.48
C ASP A 78 -11.36 -8.90 14.83
N SER A 79 -10.67 -8.43 15.88
CA SER A 79 -11.15 -8.43 17.27
C SER A 79 -12.24 -7.39 17.57
N MET A 80 -12.57 -6.50 16.62
CA MET A 80 -13.69 -5.56 16.71
C MET A 80 -15.00 -6.19 16.22
N GLY A 81 -14.94 -7.40 15.63
CA GLY A 81 -16.08 -8.11 15.07
C GLY A 81 -16.31 -7.88 13.59
N ASN A 82 -15.40 -7.22 12.90
CA ASN A 82 -15.46 -7.13 11.44
C ASN A 82 -15.07 -8.48 10.83
N GLU A 83 -15.87 -8.91 9.85
CA GLU A 83 -15.61 -10.07 9.02
C GLU A 83 -16.02 -9.71 7.58
N SER A 84 -15.08 -9.75 6.65
CA SER A 84 -15.30 -9.25 5.29
C SER A 84 -14.44 -9.98 4.27
N ILE A 85 -14.82 -9.87 3.01
CA ILE A 85 -14.01 -10.25 1.86
C ILE A 85 -13.58 -8.95 1.16
N ILE A 86 -12.26 -8.73 1.09
CA ILE A 86 -11.64 -7.64 0.36
C ILE A 86 -11.36 -8.15 -1.04
N LYS A 87 -12.01 -7.59 -2.04
CA LYS A 87 -11.94 -8.04 -3.44
C LYS A 87 -10.94 -7.23 -4.25
N THR A 88 -10.49 -7.79 -5.37
CA THR A 88 -9.81 -7.00 -6.40
C THR A 88 -10.66 -5.78 -6.78
N GLY A 89 -10.08 -4.60 -6.72
CA GLY A 89 -10.78 -3.31 -6.91
C GLY A 89 -11.24 -2.66 -5.61
N ASP A 90 -11.08 -3.31 -4.45
CA ASP A 90 -11.30 -2.68 -3.14
C ASP A 90 -10.01 -2.06 -2.59
N VAL A 91 -10.16 -1.13 -1.67
CA VAL A 91 -9.14 -0.71 -0.71
C VAL A 91 -9.69 -0.86 0.71
N GLN A 92 -8.89 -1.44 1.57
CA GLN A 92 -9.24 -1.61 2.98
C GLN A 92 -8.21 -0.91 3.85
N VAL A 93 -8.65 -0.31 4.94
CA VAL A 93 -7.79 0.21 6.00
C VAL A 93 -8.23 -0.29 7.37
N MET A 94 -7.23 -0.61 8.18
CA MET A 94 -7.36 -0.89 9.59
C MET A 94 -6.42 0.02 10.37
N SER A 95 -6.98 0.95 11.16
CA SER A 95 -6.20 1.74 12.11
C SER A 95 -6.10 0.97 13.41
N ALA A 96 -4.91 0.50 13.76
CA ALA A 96 -4.73 -0.40 14.92
C ALA A 96 -4.85 0.30 16.27
N GLY A 97 -4.59 1.62 16.34
CA GLY A 97 -4.81 2.44 17.54
C GLY A 97 -4.27 1.82 18.83
N THR A 98 -5.13 1.66 19.84
CA THR A 98 -4.77 1.07 21.14
C THR A 98 -4.47 -0.42 21.10
N GLY A 99 -4.74 -1.08 19.98
CA GLY A 99 -4.48 -2.50 19.77
C GLY A 99 -5.64 -3.22 19.11
N ILE A 100 -5.31 -4.08 18.16
CA ILE A 100 -6.24 -4.94 17.44
C ILE A 100 -5.57 -6.28 17.16
N GLN A 101 -6.36 -7.34 17.05
CA GLN A 101 -5.93 -8.61 16.51
C GLN A 101 -6.72 -8.91 15.26
N HIS A 102 -6.06 -9.42 14.23
CA HIS A 102 -6.73 -9.81 13.01
C HIS A 102 -6.11 -11.04 12.35
N SER A 103 -6.82 -11.60 11.39
CA SER A 103 -6.36 -12.68 10.52
C SER A 103 -6.75 -12.37 9.08
N GLU A 104 -5.94 -12.82 8.14
CA GLU A 104 -6.13 -12.61 6.71
C GLU A 104 -5.89 -13.92 5.96
N PHE A 105 -6.87 -14.37 5.18
CA PHE A 105 -6.79 -15.64 4.45
C PHE A 105 -7.22 -15.46 3.00
N ASN A 106 -6.56 -16.20 2.10
CA ASN A 106 -7.07 -16.39 0.76
C ASN A 106 -8.26 -17.37 0.80
N PRO A 107 -9.49 -16.93 0.57
CA PRO A 107 -10.68 -17.78 0.65
C PRO A 107 -10.88 -18.64 -0.59
N ASN A 108 -10.11 -18.43 -1.67
CA ASN A 108 -10.25 -19.20 -2.90
C ASN A 108 -9.71 -20.61 -2.72
N ALA A 109 -10.36 -21.58 -3.34
CA ALA A 109 -9.98 -22.99 -3.20
C ALA A 109 -8.79 -23.39 -4.10
N ASP A 110 -8.59 -22.70 -5.21
CA ASP A 110 -7.67 -23.06 -6.29
C ASP A 110 -6.91 -21.88 -6.91
N LEU A 111 -7.22 -20.66 -6.53
CA LEU A 111 -6.57 -19.43 -7.02
C LEU A 111 -5.74 -18.78 -5.94
N GLN A 112 -4.55 -18.30 -6.32
CA GLN A 112 -3.74 -17.47 -5.45
C GLN A 112 -4.35 -16.06 -5.32
N THR A 113 -4.06 -15.37 -4.22
CA THR A 113 -4.35 -13.96 -4.04
C THR A 113 -3.07 -13.16 -4.10
N LYS A 114 -3.04 -12.07 -4.89
CA LYS A 114 -1.95 -11.10 -4.91
C LYS A 114 -2.44 -9.79 -4.34
N LEU A 115 -1.65 -9.19 -3.46
CA LEU A 115 -2.04 -7.96 -2.78
C LEU A 115 -0.83 -7.10 -2.41
N PHE A 116 -1.07 -5.82 -2.21
CA PHE A 116 -0.17 -4.97 -1.46
C PHE A 116 -0.63 -4.88 0.00
N GLN A 117 0.32 -5.12 0.91
CA GLN A 117 0.19 -4.82 2.33
C GLN A 117 1.05 -3.59 2.63
N ILE A 118 0.43 -2.48 3.05
CA ILE A 118 1.10 -1.19 3.23
C ILE A 118 0.86 -0.71 4.65
N TRP A 119 1.93 -0.33 5.36
CA TRP A 119 1.82 0.18 6.73
C TRP A 119 2.43 1.58 6.84
N LEU A 120 1.70 2.47 7.51
CA LEU A 120 2.19 3.80 7.87
C LEU A 120 2.16 4.00 9.37
N PHE A 121 3.17 4.71 9.89
CA PHE A 121 3.09 5.20 11.25
C PHE A 121 1.97 6.25 11.37
N PRO A 122 1.08 6.15 12.35
CA PRO A 122 0.03 7.14 12.54
C PRO A 122 0.59 8.45 13.10
N LYS A 123 -0.13 9.54 12.88
CA LYS A 123 0.13 10.86 13.47
C LYS A 123 -0.28 10.91 14.94
N TYR A 124 -1.36 10.22 15.29
CA TYR A 124 -1.89 10.13 16.64
C TYR A 124 -1.79 8.70 17.14
N ARG A 125 -1.28 8.56 18.38
CA ARG A 125 -1.17 7.24 19.02
C ARG A 125 -2.37 6.98 19.92
N ASN A 126 -2.63 5.69 20.16
CA ASN A 126 -3.67 5.21 21.06
C ASN A 126 -5.07 5.72 20.71
N VAL A 127 -5.33 5.92 19.43
CA VAL A 127 -6.68 6.18 18.93
C VAL A 127 -7.55 4.94 19.06
N VAL A 128 -8.86 5.11 19.00
CA VAL A 128 -9.80 3.97 18.96
C VAL A 128 -9.55 3.20 17.65
N PRO A 129 -9.35 1.88 17.70
CA PRO A 129 -9.21 1.05 16.50
C PRO A 129 -10.42 1.20 15.58
N ARG A 130 -10.17 1.18 14.27
CA ARG A 130 -11.23 1.28 13.24
C ARG A 130 -10.93 0.44 12.02
N TYR A 131 -11.99 0.11 11.31
CA TYR A 131 -11.97 -0.60 10.03
C TYR A 131 -12.79 0.18 9.00
N GLN A 132 -12.31 0.23 7.77
CA GLN A 132 -13.05 0.77 6.63
C GLN A 132 -12.64 0.04 5.37
N GLN A 133 -13.62 -0.25 4.50
CA GLN A 133 -13.39 -0.84 3.18
C GLN A 133 -14.33 -0.17 2.18
N ILE A 134 -13.83 0.12 1.00
CA ILE A 134 -14.62 0.64 -0.12
C ILE A 134 -14.23 -0.06 -1.41
N THR A 135 -15.16 -0.13 -2.35
CA THR A 135 -14.87 -0.50 -3.75
C THR A 135 -14.51 0.76 -4.53
N LEU A 136 -13.39 0.70 -5.25
CA LEU A 136 -12.86 1.82 -6.03
C LEU A 136 -13.59 1.93 -7.37
N ASP A 137 -13.84 3.16 -7.82
CA ASP A 137 -14.23 3.42 -9.20
C ASP A 137 -12.99 3.37 -10.10
N ILE A 138 -12.75 2.21 -10.71
CA ILE A 138 -11.58 1.96 -11.57
C ILE A 138 -11.54 2.93 -12.77
N ALA A 139 -12.70 3.39 -13.28
CA ALA A 139 -12.74 4.32 -14.40
C ALA A 139 -12.07 5.67 -14.07
N LYS A 140 -12.06 6.07 -12.80
CA LYS A 140 -11.38 7.30 -12.36
C LYS A 140 -9.87 7.23 -12.45
N GLN A 141 -9.27 6.05 -12.57
CA GLN A 141 -7.82 5.85 -12.65
C GLN A 141 -7.27 6.14 -14.05
N LYS A 142 -8.15 6.08 -15.08
CA LYS A 142 -7.72 6.21 -16.47
C LYS A 142 -7.20 7.62 -16.77
N ASN A 143 -5.92 7.72 -17.11
CA ASN A 143 -5.21 8.97 -17.34
C ASN A 143 -5.39 10.00 -16.22
N ASN A 144 -5.52 9.49 -14.98
CA ASN A 144 -5.76 10.33 -13.81
C ASN A 144 -5.20 9.70 -12.54
N PHE A 145 -4.85 10.56 -11.58
CA PHE A 145 -4.52 10.17 -10.21
C PHE A 145 -5.83 10.07 -9.40
N ALA A 146 -6.44 8.89 -9.37
CA ALA A 146 -7.62 8.64 -8.54
C ALA A 146 -7.21 8.51 -7.07
N GLN A 147 -7.71 9.40 -6.22
CA GLN A 147 -7.46 9.33 -4.78
C GLN A 147 -8.19 8.11 -4.19
N ILE A 148 -7.48 7.30 -3.42
CA ILE A 148 -8.01 6.10 -2.78
C ILE A 148 -7.90 6.16 -1.26
N LEU A 149 -7.08 7.09 -0.74
CA LEU A 149 -6.86 7.28 0.69
C LEU A 149 -6.42 8.73 0.97
N SER A 150 -6.91 9.28 2.08
CA SER A 150 -6.54 10.60 2.57
C SER A 150 -6.55 10.69 4.11
N PRO A 151 -6.12 11.80 4.73
CA PRO A 151 -6.28 12.04 6.17
C PRO A 151 -7.69 12.53 6.58
N ASN A 152 -8.60 12.73 5.64
CA ASN A 152 -9.90 13.36 5.88
C ASN A 152 -11.04 12.41 5.53
N GLU A 153 -11.95 12.21 6.48
CA GLU A 153 -13.10 11.32 6.33
C GLU A 153 -14.08 11.75 5.22
N GLU A 154 -14.14 13.05 4.93
CA GLU A 154 -15.03 13.61 3.90
C GLU A 154 -14.45 13.51 2.48
N ASP A 155 -13.19 13.13 2.33
CA ASP A 155 -12.54 12.98 1.02
C ASP A 155 -12.91 11.66 0.35
N GLU A 156 -12.65 11.57 -0.96
CA GLU A 156 -12.75 10.30 -1.70
C GLU A 156 -11.75 9.28 -1.16
N GLY A 157 -12.17 8.03 -1.05
CA GLY A 157 -11.37 6.90 -0.59
C GLY A 157 -11.64 6.52 0.85
N VAL A 158 -10.71 5.75 1.42
CA VAL A 158 -10.65 5.47 2.86
C VAL A 158 -9.82 6.54 3.55
N TRP A 159 -9.96 6.70 4.86
CA TRP A 159 -9.16 7.69 5.58
C TRP A 159 -8.31 7.07 6.70
N ILE A 160 -7.22 7.74 7.08
CA ILE A 160 -6.26 7.31 8.10
C ILE A 160 -5.86 8.45 9.04
N TYR A 161 -5.33 8.11 10.21
CA TYR A 161 -4.75 9.07 11.15
C TYR A 161 -3.32 9.48 10.78
N GLN A 162 -3.08 9.84 9.49
CA GLN A 162 -1.79 10.34 9.04
C GLN A 162 -1.97 11.33 7.88
N ASP A 163 -1.14 12.38 7.83
CA ASP A 163 -1.11 13.34 6.72
C ASP A 163 -0.47 12.70 5.47
N ALA A 164 -1.13 11.70 4.91
CA ALA A 164 -0.73 10.96 3.72
C ALA A 164 -1.90 10.78 2.76
N TRP A 165 -1.62 10.75 1.46
CA TRP A 165 -2.58 10.57 0.38
C TRP A 165 -2.09 9.48 -0.54
N PHE A 166 -2.97 8.56 -0.91
CA PHE A 166 -2.68 7.52 -1.89
C PHE A 166 -3.53 7.73 -3.13
N HIS A 167 -2.89 7.53 -4.28
CA HIS A 167 -3.53 7.59 -5.57
C HIS A 167 -3.18 6.35 -6.38
N LEU A 168 -4.15 5.84 -7.13
CA LEU A 168 -3.92 4.87 -8.20
C LEU A 168 -4.11 5.55 -9.55
N ALA A 169 -3.32 5.13 -10.54
CA ALA A 169 -3.41 5.66 -11.89
C ALA A 169 -3.15 4.56 -12.91
N ASP A 170 -3.88 4.60 -14.02
CA ASP A 170 -3.65 3.81 -15.24
C ASP A 170 -3.46 4.77 -16.41
N PHE A 171 -2.20 4.91 -16.87
CA PHE A 171 -1.84 5.83 -17.93
C PHE A 171 -1.69 5.12 -19.27
N ASP A 172 -2.28 5.71 -20.30
CA ASP A 172 -2.02 5.31 -21.68
C ASP A 172 -0.55 5.58 -22.07
N LYS A 173 -0.08 4.87 -23.08
CA LYS A 173 1.23 5.12 -23.66
C LYS A 173 1.33 6.60 -24.10
N ASP A 174 2.48 7.21 -23.84
CA ASP A 174 2.82 8.60 -24.18
C ASP A 174 1.92 9.66 -23.48
N PHE A 175 1.14 9.27 -22.48
CA PHE A 175 0.40 10.21 -21.65
C PHE A 175 1.29 10.80 -20.56
N SER A 176 1.14 12.09 -20.29
CA SER A 176 1.86 12.81 -19.23
C SER A 176 0.90 13.57 -18.34
N LYS A 177 1.17 13.57 -17.03
CA LYS A 177 0.37 14.30 -16.04
C LYS A 177 1.22 14.73 -14.87
N THR A 178 1.11 16.01 -14.52
CA THR A 178 1.77 16.56 -13.34
C THR A 178 1.04 16.13 -12.06
N TYR A 179 1.80 15.69 -11.06
CA TYR A 179 1.31 15.47 -9.70
C TYR A 179 1.75 16.61 -8.79
N GLU A 180 0.79 17.22 -8.10
CA GLU A 180 1.05 18.26 -7.11
C GLU A 180 0.98 17.70 -5.69
N ILE A 181 1.97 18.07 -4.87
CA ILE A 181 2.04 17.61 -3.48
C ILE A 181 0.86 18.17 -2.68
N LYS A 182 0.18 17.29 -1.94
CA LYS A 182 -1.03 17.67 -1.17
C LYS A 182 -0.71 18.48 0.10
N LYS A 183 0.49 18.30 0.64
CA LYS A 183 0.95 19.01 1.84
C LYS A 183 2.43 19.37 1.71
N ALA A 184 2.74 20.63 1.91
CA ALA A 184 4.12 21.13 1.90
C ALA A 184 4.98 20.35 2.92
N GLY A 185 6.19 19.95 2.51
CA GLY A 185 7.12 19.16 3.33
C GLY A 185 6.92 17.65 3.26
N ASN A 186 5.84 17.14 2.64
CA ASN A 186 5.72 15.72 2.35
C ASN A 186 6.68 15.32 1.21
N GLY A 187 7.09 14.05 1.19
CA GLY A 187 7.67 13.39 0.02
C GLY A 187 6.60 12.62 -0.75
N ILE A 188 6.97 12.13 -1.94
CA ILE A 188 6.17 11.21 -2.74
C ILE A 188 6.95 9.92 -2.91
N TYR A 189 6.28 8.78 -2.74
CA TYR A 189 6.82 7.47 -3.10
C TYR A 189 6.01 6.91 -4.26
N VAL A 190 6.61 6.88 -5.44
CA VAL A 190 6.03 6.29 -6.65
C VAL A 190 6.37 4.81 -6.68
N PHE A 191 5.38 3.95 -6.89
CA PHE A 191 5.58 2.52 -7.06
C PHE A 191 4.89 2.04 -8.33
N VAL A 192 5.66 1.48 -9.27
CA VAL A 192 5.15 1.03 -10.57
C VAL A 192 4.54 -0.36 -10.43
N ILE A 193 3.22 -0.46 -10.55
CA ILE A 193 2.52 -1.76 -10.47
C ILE A 193 2.81 -2.61 -11.71
N SER A 194 2.77 -2.01 -12.89
CA SER A 194 3.07 -2.66 -14.17
C SER A 194 3.45 -1.63 -15.22
N GLY A 195 4.22 -2.06 -16.23
CA GLY A 195 4.67 -1.19 -17.32
C GLY A 195 5.93 -0.40 -16.98
N THR A 196 6.11 0.70 -17.70
CA THR A 196 7.26 1.61 -17.57
C THR A 196 6.76 3.04 -17.59
N ILE A 197 7.28 3.88 -16.68
CA ILE A 197 6.98 5.31 -16.62
C ILE A 197 8.28 6.12 -16.45
N THR A 198 8.23 7.38 -16.80
CA THR A 198 9.31 8.34 -16.50
C THR A 198 8.80 9.36 -15.51
N VAL A 199 9.51 9.57 -14.41
CA VAL A 199 9.20 10.55 -13.36
C VAL A 199 10.36 11.53 -13.25
N ASN A 200 10.15 12.79 -13.63
CA ASN A 200 11.19 13.82 -13.66
C ASN A 200 12.50 13.35 -14.33
N GLY A 201 12.40 12.67 -15.46
CA GLY A 201 13.55 12.16 -16.23
C GLY A 201 14.13 10.82 -15.74
N GLN A 202 13.64 10.29 -14.60
CA GLN A 202 14.00 8.95 -14.13
C GLN A 202 13.05 7.90 -14.68
N GLU A 203 13.56 6.96 -15.45
CA GLU A 203 12.80 5.79 -15.91
C GLU A 203 12.63 4.77 -14.79
N LEU A 204 11.40 4.29 -14.62
CA LEU A 204 10.98 3.28 -13.66
C LEU A 204 10.29 2.15 -14.40
N GLU A 205 10.63 0.92 -14.03
CA GLU A 205 10.05 -0.30 -14.57
C GLU A 205 9.08 -0.94 -13.56
N THR A 206 8.37 -1.98 -14.00
CA THR A 206 7.46 -2.76 -13.15
C THR A 206 8.09 -3.09 -11.80
N ARG A 207 7.39 -2.74 -10.72
CA ARG A 207 7.76 -2.94 -9.30
C ARG A 207 8.96 -2.11 -8.80
N ASP A 208 9.46 -1.17 -9.58
CA ASP A 208 10.40 -0.18 -9.06
C ASP A 208 9.67 0.79 -8.11
N GLY A 209 10.38 1.21 -7.09
CA GLY A 209 9.96 2.26 -6.16
C GLY A 209 10.85 3.51 -6.31
N PHE A 210 10.27 4.69 -6.22
CA PHE A 210 11.01 5.94 -6.33
C PHE A 210 10.52 6.96 -5.31
N GLY A 211 11.35 7.22 -4.30
CA GLY A 211 11.09 8.22 -3.27
C GLY A 211 11.65 9.58 -3.68
N ILE A 212 10.84 10.64 -3.55
CA ILE A 212 11.21 12.01 -3.91
C ILE A 212 10.76 12.97 -2.82
N TRP A 213 11.61 13.91 -2.45
CA TRP A 213 11.29 14.94 -1.46
C TRP A 213 12.05 16.25 -1.73
N ASP A 214 11.74 17.31 -0.97
CA ASP A 214 12.24 18.67 -1.18
C ASP A 214 11.88 19.23 -2.59
N PHE A 215 10.59 19.14 -2.96
CA PHE A 215 10.04 19.63 -4.23
C PHE A 215 8.58 20.04 -4.04
N ASN A 216 7.96 20.65 -5.08
CA ASN A 216 6.55 21.08 -5.02
C ASN A 216 5.63 20.30 -5.97
N LYS A 217 6.12 19.83 -7.12
CA LYS A 217 5.37 19.08 -8.12
C LYS A 217 6.26 18.11 -8.90
N LEU A 218 5.67 17.05 -9.46
CA LEU A 218 6.31 16.03 -10.30
C LEU A 218 5.65 15.94 -11.68
N GLU A 219 6.44 15.62 -12.70
CA GLU A 219 6.02 15.24 -14.06
C GLU A 219 6.43 13.80 -14.40
#